data_a44c90e8012c3a2986c6778df3e5fc06
#
_entry.id   a44c90e8012c3a2986c6778df3e5fc06
#
_cell.length_a   1.000
_cell.length_b   1.000
_cell.length_c   1.000
_cell.angle_alpha   90.00
_cell.angle_beta   90.00
_cell.angle_gamma   90.00
#
_symmetry.space_group_name_H-M   'P 1'
#
loop_
_entity.id
_entity.type
_entity.pdbx_description
1 polymer ?
#
loop_
_entity_poly.entity_id
_entity_poly.type
_entity_poly.pdbx_seq_one_letter_code
_entity_poly.pdbx_strand_id
1 'polypeptide(L)'
;MILCCSDQYAVMLIFQAMDAAGKNGAIQHVMSGVNPQGCQVFSFKHPSATELDHDFLWRTTQSLPEGGRIGIFNWSYYEEVLIVRVHPEILLGQGLPDEISNEEKVWQDRYRSIVDLEQVLYRNGTRIIRFFLHLSREEQRKHFIERIDNPDYSGYIQVAQNALSNNRFKAQKRVVANS
;
A
#
# COMPACT_ATOMS: atom_id res chain seq x y z
N MET A 1 8.53 -11.94 20.58
CA MET A 1 7.47 -12.48 21.45
C MET A 1 7.15 -11.62 22.66
N ILE A 2 7.55 -10.36 22.69
CA ILE A 2 7.35 -9.43 23.83
C ILE A 2 6.15 -8.49 23.62
N LEU A 3 5.69 -8.31 22.38
CA LEU A 3 4.57 -7.40 22.05
C LEU A 3 3.19 -7.94 22.44
N CYS A 4 3.00 -9.26 22.49
CA CYS A 4 1.71 -9.84 22.88
C CYS A 4 1.42 -9.79 24.38
N CYS A 5 2.35 -9.31 25.21
CA CYS A 5 2.21 -9.29 26.68
C CYS A 5 1.94 -7.90 27.26
N SER A 6 1.96 -6.85 26.44
CA SER A 6 1.55 -5.52 26.88
C SER A 6 0.61 -4.92 25.86
N ASP A 7 -0.66 -4.74 26.24
CA ASP A 7 -1.68 -4.06 25.41
C ASP A 7 -1.37 -2.57 25.16
N GLN A 8 -0.14 -2.13 25.48
CA GLN A 8 0.29 -0.74 25.41
C GLN A 8 0.77 -0.33 24.03
N TYR A 9 1.26 -1.27 23.22
CA TYR A 9 1.82 -0.97 21.89
C TYR A 9 1.10 -1.74 20.80
N ALA A 10 0.85 -1.07 19.71
CA ALA A 10 0.45 -1.69 18.45
C ALA A 10 1.63 -1.72 17.48
N VAL A 11 1.64 -2.67 16.56
CA VAL A 11 2.59 -2.71 15.45
C VAL A 11 1.83 -2.62 14.13
N MET A 12 2.25 -1.71 13.27
CA MET A 12 1.72 -1.58 11.93
C MET A 12 2.82 -1.89 10.92
N LEU A 13 2.65 -2.99 10.20
CA LEU A 13 3.56 -3.43 9.13
C LEU A 13 3.00 -2.98 7.79
N ILE A 14 3.72 -2.13 7.08
CA ILE A 14 3.33 -1.64 5.77
C ILE A 14 4.19 -2.31 4.71
N PHE A 15 3.56 -3.04 3.80
CA PHE A 15 4.24 -3.67 2.68
C PHE A 15 3.97 -2.93 1.40
N GLN A 16 4.98 -2.25 0.89
CA GLN A 16 4.97 -1.58 -0.40
C GLN A 16 5.80 -2.35 -1.42
N ALA A 17 5.28 -2.49 -2.61
CA ALA A 17 5.95 -3.22 -3.67
C ALA A 17 5.42 -2.80 -5.04
N MET A 18 6.26 -2.92 -6.04
CA MET A 18 5.81 -2.90 -7.43
C MET A 18 4.94 -4.12 -7.73
N ASP A 19 4.12 -4.05 -8.77
CA ASP A 19 3.33 -5.20 -9.22
C ASP A 19 4.23 -6.42 -9.47
N ALA A 20 3.67 -7.59 -9.15
CA ALA A 20 4.37 -8.86 -9.24
C ALA A 20 5.64 -9.00 -8.36
N ALA A 21 5.86 -8.12 -7.39
CA ALA A 21 7.04 -8.19 -6.52
C ALA A 21 6.96 -9.26 -5.41
N GLY A 22 5.96 -10.14 -5.42
CA GLY A 22 5.87 -11.23 -4.45
C GLY A 22 5.42 -10.78 -3.04
N LYS A 23 4.75 -9.63 -2.93
CA LYS A 23 4.32 -9.04 -1.65
C LYS A 23 3.54 -10.03 -0.77
N ASN A 24 2.57 -10.75 -1.33
CA ASN A 24 1.78 -11.72 -0.58
C ASN A 24 2.64 -12.87 -0.04
N GLY A 25 3.59 -13.38 -0.83
CA GLY A 25 4.54 -14.41 -0.40
C GLY A 25 5.45 -13.90 0.72
N ALA A 26 5.92 -12.65 0.64
CA ALA A 26 6.72 -12.03 1.69
C ALA A 26 5.93 -11.89 3.00
N ILE A 27 4.69 -11.42 2.95
CA ILE A 27 3.81 -11.33 4.11
C ILE A 27 3.61 -12.71 4.72
N GLN A 28 3.26 -13.71 3.91
CA GLN A 28 3.04 -15.08 4.37
C GLN A 28 4.29 -15.67 5.03
N HIS A 29 5.47 -15.44 4.45
CA HIS A 29 6.73 -15.92 4.99
C HIS A 29 7.08 -15.24 6.32
N VAL A 30 6.99 -13.92 6.40
CA VAL A 30 7.28 -13.15 7.62
C VAL A 30 6.33 -13.53 8.75
N MET A 31 5.08 -13.81 8.42
CA MET A 31 4.04 -14.14 9.42
C MET A 31 3.94 -15.64 9.75
N SER A 32 4.73 -16.50 9.11
CA SER A 32 4.64 -17.97 9.27
C SER A 32 4.90 -18.48 10.70
N GLY A 33 5.49 -17.68 11.57
CA GLY A 33 5.73 -18.04 12.98
C GLY A 33 4.92 -17.22 13.98
N VAL A 34 3.97 -16.39 13.50
CA VAL A 34 3.21 -15.48 14.35
C VAL A 34 1.80 -16.00 14.59
N ASN A 35 1.30 -15.88 15.83
CA ASN A 35 -0.06 -16.29 16.15
C ASN A 35 -1.07 -15.44 15.33
N PRO A 36 -1.88 -16.06 14.46
CA PRO A 36 -2.82 -15.33 13.61
C PRO A 36 -3.91 -14.59 14.39
N GLN A 37 -4.22 -15.00 15.62
CA GLN A 37 -5.21 -14.30 16.46
C GLN A 37 -4.76 -12.89 16.90
N GLY A 38 -3.45 -12.63 16.93
CA GLY A 38 -2.89 -11.31 17.23
C GLY A 38 -2.66 -10.43 16.01
N CYS A 39 -3.00 -10.92 14.81
CA CYS A 39 -2.69 -10.26 13.55
C CYS A 39 -3.95 -9.98 12.75
N GLN A 40 -4.00 -8.79 12.14
CA GLN A 40 -5.06 -8.40 11.22
C GLN A 40 -4.42 -7.98 9.89
N VAL A 41 -4.88 -8.55 8.78
CA VAL A 41 -4.37 -8.23 7.45
C VAL A 41 -5.41 -7.41 6.70
N PHE A 42 -5.02 -6.22 6.29
CA PHE A 42 -5.84 -5.33 5.49
C PHE A 42 -5.26 -5.21 4.09
N SER A 43 -6.10 -5.33 3.07
CA SER A 43 -5.71 -5.19 1.68
C SER A 43 -6.54 -4.07 1.04
N PHE A 44 -5.95 -2.89 0.95
CA PHE A 44 -6.59 -1.71 0.35
C PHE A 44 -6.53 -1.80 -1.16
N LYS A 45 -7.56 -2.38 -1.76
CA LYS A 45 -7.75 -2.42 -3.22
C LYS A 45 -8.31 -1.07 -3.72
N HIS A 46 -8.83 -1.06 -4.93
CA HIS A 46 -9.52 0.11 -5.46
C HIS A 46 -10.61 0.60 -4.48
N PRO A 47 -10.66 1.92 -4.18
CA PRO A 47 -11.64 2.45 -3.24
C PRO A 47 -13.08 2.21 -3.72
N SER A 48 -13.96 1.91 -2.77
CA SER A 48 -15.42 1.89 -2.99
C SER A 48 -15.98 3.31 -3.12
N ALA A 49 -17.22 3.44 -3.58
CA ALA A 49 -17.90 4.74 -3.65
C ALA A 49 -17.93 5.44 -2.29
N THR A 50 -18.26 4.71 -1.21
CA THR A 50 -18.25 5.26 0.15
C THR A 50 -16.86 5.74 0.60
N GLU A 51 -15.79 5.02 0.23
CA GLU A 51 -14.44 5.44 0.56
C GLU A 51 -14.01 6.70 -0.22
N LEU A 52 -14.53 6.90 -1.44
CA LEU A 52 -14.30 8.10 -2.23
C LEU A 52 -15.02 9.34 -1.71
N ASP A 53 -16.11 9.18 -0.94
CA ASP A 53 -16.82 10.27 -0.28
C ASP A 53 -16.09 10.81 0.96
N HIS A 54 -14.99 10.17 1.37
CA HIS A 54 -14.16 10.53 2.49
C HIS A 54 -12.75 10.97 2.05
N ASP A 55 -11.99 11.51 3.01
CA ASP A 55 -10.58 11.82 2.76
C ASP A 55 -9.74 10.56 2.47
N PHE A 56 -8.61 10.71 1.80
CA PHE A 56 -7.79 9.59 1.35
C PHE A 56 -7.18 8.74 2.49
N LEU A 57 -7.17 9.22 3.73
CA LEU A 57 -6.69 8.48 4.90
C LEU A 57 -7.81 7.74 5.63
N TRP A 58 -9.07 8.07 5.36
CA TRP A 58 -10.22 7.57 6.11
C TRP A 58 -10.24 6.04 6.21
N ARG A 59 -10.14 5.32 5.09
CA ARG A 59 -10.17 3.86 5.09
C ARG A 59 -9.03 3.22 5.88
N THR A 60 -7.88 3.89 5.91
CA THR A 60 -6.72 3.48 6.69
C THR A 60 -6.96 3.67 8.17
N THR A 61 -7.51 4.81 8.58
CA THR A 61 -7.79 5.11 9.98
C THR A 61 -8.82 4.17 10.59
N GLN A 62 -9.77 3.67 9.79
CA GLN A 62 -10.73 2.64 10.21
C GLN A 62 -10.09 1.26 10.43
N SER A 63 -8.89 1.05 9.93
CA SER A 63 -8.19 -0.23 9.94
C SER A 63 -6.95 -0.24 10.84
N LEU A 64 -6.78 0.78 11.68
CA LEU A 64 -5.62 0.87 12.57
C LEU A 64 -5.63 -0.25 13.60
N PRO A 65 -4.45 -0.86 13.90
CA PRO A 65 -4.38 -1.94 14.88
C PRO A 65 -4.63 -1.43 16.30
N GLU A 66 -5.36 -2.21 17.06
CA GLU A 66 -5.54 -2.02 18.50
C GLU A 66 -4.23 -2.28 19.26
N GLY A 67 -4.11 -1.76 20.49
CA GLY A 67 -3.03 -2.09 21.39
C GLY A 67 -2.87 -3.62 21.56
N GLY A 68 -1.64 -4.11 21.62
CA GLY A 68 -1.34 -5.54 21.69
C GLY A 68 -1.44 -6.29 20.36
N ARG A 69 -1.86 -5.65 19.27
CA ARG A 69 -2.08 -6.29 17.95
C ARG A 69 -1.09 -5.86 16.89
N ILE A 70 -0.99 -6.69 15.86
CA ILE A 70 -0.19 -6.42 14.66
C ILE A 70 -1.15 -6.21 13.48
N GLY A 71 -1.17 -4.99 12.94
CA GLY A 71 -1.85 -4.68 11.69
C GLY A 71 -0.90 -4.83 10.51
N ILE A 72 -1.30 -5.55 9.48
CA ILE A 72 -0.52 -5.76 8.26
C ILE A 72 -1.25 -5.10 7.10
N PHE A 73 -0.63 -4.08 6.55
CA PHE A 73 -1.18 -3.33 5.43
C PHE A 73 -0.54 -3.83 4.13
N ASN A 74 -1.31 -4.62 3.40
CA ASN A 74 -1.00 -5.03 2.04
C ASN A 74 -1.64 -4.03 1.09
N TRP A 75 -0.87 -3.11 0.54
CA TRP A 75 -1.27 -1.80 0.05
C TRP A 75 -1.62 -0.86 1.22
N SER A 76 -1.33 0.41 1.08
CA SER A 76 -1.54 1.35 2.16
C SER A 76 -1.88 2.74 1.61
N TYR A 77 -2.02 3.71 2.49
CA TYR A 77 -2.18 5.13 2.13
C TYR A 77 -1.02 5.68 1.27
N TYR A 78 0.12 5.01 1.19
CA TYR A 78 1.19 5.39 0.26
C TYR A 78 0.80 5.23 -1.21
N GLU A 79 -0.17 4.36 -1.52
CA GLU A 79 -0.71 4.24 -2.89
C GLU A 79 -1.33 5.56 -3.37
N GLU A 80 -1.89 6.34 -2.45
CA GLU A 80 -2.50 7.63 -2.73
C GLU A 80 -1.51 8.70 -3.19
N VAL A 81 -0.23 8.50 -2.95
CA VAL A 81 0.86 9.37 -3.40
C VAL A 81 1.81 8.70 -4.41
N LEU A 82 1.75 7.38 -4.53
CA LEU A 82 2.56 6.62 -5.48
C LEU A 82 1.77 6.29 -6.75
N ILE A 83 0.62 5.63 -6.61
CA ILE A 83 -0.19 5.16 -7.75
C ILE A 83 -1.05 6.30 -8.29
N VAL A 84 -1.73 7.06 -7.44
CA VAL A 84 -2.58 8.17 -7.86
C VAL A 84 -1.77 9.24 -8.59
N ARG A 85 -0.51 9.45 -8.21
CA ARG A 85 0.39 10.39 -8.91
C ARG A 85 0.76 9.93 -10.32
N VAL A 86 0.77 8.62 -10.57
CA VAL A 86 1.01 8.04 -11.91
C VAL A 86 -0.27 7.97 -12.73
N HIS A 87 -1.43 8.03 -12.07
CA HIS A 87 -2.77 7.89 -12.64
C HIS A 87 -3.64 9.11 -12.26
N PRO A 88 -3.44 10.28 -12.90
CA PRO A 88 -4.17 11.51 -12.56
C PRO A 88 -5.69 11.37 -12.64
N GLU A 89 -6.18 10.46 -13.48
CA GLU A 89 -7.60 10.14 -13.60
C GLU A 89 -8.22 9.66 -12.28
N ILE A 90 -7.43 9.02 -11.42
CA ILE A 90 -7.89 8.59 -10.08
C ILE A 90 -8.08 9.80 -9.17
N LEU A 91 -7.16 10.77 -9.24
CA LEU A 91 -7.25 12.01 -8.45
C LEU A 91 -8.51 12.80 -8.81
N LEU A 92 -8.82 12.91 -10.11
CA LEU A 92 -10.05 13.57 -10.57
C LEU A 92 -11.30 12.87 -10.04
N GLY A 93 -11.28 11.54 -9.97
CA GLY A 93 -12.39 10.74 -9.43
C GLY A 93 -12.63 10.91 -7.93
N GLN A 94 -11.69 11.51 -7.19
CA GLN A 94 -11.82 11.77 -5.75
C GLN A 94 -12.58 13.07 -5.43
N GLY A 95 -12.99 13.85 -6.43
CA GLY A 95 -13.86 15.01 -6.25
C GLY A 95 -13.28 16.13 -5.40
N LEU A 96 -11.97 16.36 -5.45
CA LEU A 96 -11.33 17.45 -4.69
C LEU A 96 -11.87 18.82 -5.16
N PRO A 97 -12.10 19.77 -4.23
CA PRO A 97 -12.46 21.13 -4.58
C PRO A 97 -11.40 21.78 -5.50
N ASP A 98 -11.83 22.63 -6.43
CA ASP A 98 -10.96 23.29 -7.42
C ASP A 98 -9.80 24.07 -6.77
N GLU A 99 -10.02 24.64 -5.60
CA GLU A 99 -9.01 25.40 -4.84
C GLU A 99 -7.86 24.52 -4.33
N ILE A 100 -8.12 23.21 -4.17
CA ILE A 100 -7.16 22.22 -3.68
C ILE A 100 -6.58 21.40 -4.85
N SER A 101 -7.19 21.48 -6.03
CA SER A 101 -6.85 20.64 -7.19
C SER A 101 -5.53 21.01 -7.87
N ASN A 102 -4.79 22.01 -7.36
CA ASN A 102 -3.43 22.31 -7.83
C ASN A 102 -2.53 21.10 -7.61
N GLU A 103 -2.14 20.45 -8.69
CA GLU A 103 -1.48 19.15 -8.68
C GLU A 103 -0.23 19.11 -7.80
N GLU A 104 0.63 20.11 -7.87
CA GLU A 104 1.87 20.16 -7.08
C GLU A 104 1.58 20.31 -5.58
N LYS A 105 0.62 21.16 -5.22
CA LYS A 105 0.21 21.39 -3.83
C LYS A 105 -0.46 20.16 -3.22
N VAL A 106 -1.30 19.47 -3.98
CA VAL A 106 -1.97 18.23 -3.52
C VAL A 106 -0.95 17.21 -3.03
N TRP A 107 0.14 17.00 -3.77
CA TRP A 107 1.14 16.01 -3.37
C TRP A 107 1.89 16.43 -2.11
N GLN A 108 2.27 17.69 -1.98
CA GLN A 108 2.93 18.20 -0.77
C GLN A 108 2.03 18.07 0.45
N ASP A 109 0.75 18.42 0.33
CA ASP A 109 -0.22 18.33 1.42
C ASP A 109 -0.50 16.86 1.81
N ARG A 110 -0.59 15.95 0.85
CA ARG A 110 -0.73 14.51 1.12
C ARG A 110 0.48 13.92 1.83
N TYR A 111 1.69 14.25 1.39
CA TYR A 111 2.91 13.81 2.09
C TYR A 111 2.92 14.31 3.54
N ARG A 112 2.57 15.57 3.77
CA ARG A 112 2.48 16.14 5.12
C ARG A 112 1.43 15.40 5.94
N SER A 113 0.23 15.20 5.42
CA SER A 113 -0.85 14.49 6.10
C SER A 113 -0.45 13.06 6.50
N ILE A 114 0.28 12.35 5.63
CA ILE A 114 0.81 11.02 5.94
C ILE A 114 1.81 11.09 7.10
N VAL A 115 2.75 12.02 7.05
CA VAL A 115 3.76 12.20 8.12
C VAL A 115 3.08 12.57 9.44
N ASP A 116 2.11 13.46 9.41
CA ASP A 116 1.36 13.88 10.58
C ASP A 116 0.58 12.71 11.20
N LEU A 117 -0.11 11.91 10.38
CA LEU A 117 -0.78 10.68 10.83
C LEU A 117 0.21 9.73 11.51
N GLU A 118 1.34 9.46 10.87
CA GLU A 118 2.35 8.55 11.43
C GLU A 118 2.94 9.06 12.74
N GLN A 119 3.14 10.38 12.87
CA GLN A 119 3.59 10.99 14.12
C GLN A 119 2.55 10.84 15.24
N VAL A 120 1.27 11.06 14.93
CA VAL A 120 0.16 10.84 15.88
C VAL A 120 0.15 9.40 16.36
N LEU A 121 0.21 8.45 15.44
CA LEU A 121 0.23 7.02 15.74
C LEU A 121 1.45 6.64 16.61
N TYR A 122 2.62 7.12 16.25
CA TYR A 122 3.85 6.86 17.02
C TYR A 122 3.76 7.37 18.46
N ARG A 123 3.28 8.60 18.65
CA ARG A 123 3.09 9.20 19.98
C ARG A 123 2.06 8.46 20.83
N ASN A 124 1.11 7.77 20.18
CA ASN A 124 0.07 6.98 20.85
C ASN A 124 0.38 5.48 20.92
N GLY A 125 1.67 5.10 20.77
CA GLY A 125 2.11 3.73 21.01
C GLY A 125 2.09 2.81 19.79
N THR A 126 1.71 3.26 18.61
CA THR A 126 1.80 2.45 17.39
C THR A 126 3.20 2.53 16.79
N ARG A 127 3.85 1.38 16.60
CA ARG A 127 5.15 1.26 15.93
C ARG A 127 4.95 0.89 14.48
N ILE A 128 5.39 1.78 13.58
CA ILE A 128 5.23 1.62 12.14
C ILE A 128 6.53 1.09 11.55
N ILE A 129 6.46 -0.05 10.85
CA ILE A 129 7.58 -0.67 10.14
C ILE A 129 7.20 -0.78 8.68
N ARG A 130 8.03 -0.21 7.81
CA ARG A 130 7.80 -0.17 6.36
C ARG A 130 8.75 -1.10 5.65
N PHE A 131 8.18 -1.96 4.81
CA PHE A 131 8.92 -2.85 3.93
C PHE A 131 8.70 -2.44 2.50
N PHE A 132 9.76 -2.07 1.83
CA PHE A 132 9.75 -1.82 0.40
C PHE A 132 10.41 -2.98 -0.34
N LEU A 133 9.61 -3.74 -1.09
CA LEU A 133 10.11 -4.86 -1.90
C LEU A 133 10.54 -4.34 -3.27
N HIS A 134 11.83 -4.15 -3.41
CA HIS A 134 12.43 -3.72 -4.67
C HIS A 134 12.85 -4.93 -5.49
N LEU A 135 12.24 -5.11 -6.67
CA LEU A 135 12.65 -6.11 -7.65
C LEU A 135 13.38 -5.49 -8.84
N SER A 136 14.29 -6.27 -9.42
CA SER A 136 14.85 -5.94 -10.74
C SER A 136 13.75 -6.04 -11.80
N ARG A 137 13.93 -5.32 -12.91
CA ARG A 137 12.98 -5.36 -14.03
C ARG A 137 12.87 -6.76 -14.65
N GLU A 138 13.95 -7.49 -14.66
CA GLU A 138 14.00 -8.86 -15.17
C GLU A 138 13.24 -9.83 -14.28
N GLU A 139 13.42 -9.74 -12.98
CA GLU A 139 12.71 -10.59 -12.02
C GLU A 139 11.22 -10.30 -12.03
N GLN A 140 10.83 -9.04 -12.09
CA GLN A 140 9.43 -8.65 -12.22
C GLN A 140 8.80 -9.23 -13.51
N ARG A 141 9.53 -9.20 -14.61
CA ARG A 141 9.10 -9.80 -15.88
C ARG A 141 8.88 -11.30 -15.76
N LYS A 142 9.77 -12.03 -15.10
CA LYS A 142 9.60 -13.47 -14.84
C LYS A 142 8.34 -13.75 -14.04
N HIS A 143 8.11 -13.02 -12.97
CA HIS A 143 6.90 -13.17 -12.15
C HIS A 143 5.61 -12.87 -12.93
N PHE A 144 5.63 -11.92 -13.88
CA PHE A 144 4.48 -11.70 -14.75
C PHE A 144 4.24 -12.88 -15.71
N ILE A 145 5.31 -13.45 -16.29
CA ILE A 145 5.20 -14.63 -17.16
C ILE A 145 4.67 -15.82 -16.37
N GLU A 146 5.21 -16.11 -15.20
CA GLU A 146 4.73 -17.17 -14.30
C GLU A 146 3.24 -17.05 -13.97
N ARG A 147 2.73 -15.81 -13.79
CA ARG A 147 1.31 -15.57 -13.56
C ARG A 147 0.45 -15.80 -14.79
N ILE A 148 0.97 -15.58 -15.99
CA ILE A 148 0.27 -15.85 -17.24
C ILE A 148 0.16 -17.37 -17.46
N ASP A 149 1.21 -18.09 -17.15
CA ASP A 149 1.31 -19.53 -17.38
C ASP A 149 0.57 -20.36 -16.30
N ASN A 150 0.28 -19.77 -15.14
CA ASN A 150 -0.37 -20.47 -14.03
C ASN A 150 -1.89 -20.21 -14.02
N PRO A 151 -2.73 -21.24 -14.21
CA PRO A 151 -4.19 -21.10 -14.26
C PRO A 151 -4.81 -20.54 -12.97
N ASP A 152 -4.15 -20.69 -11.81
CA ASP A 152 -4.61 -20.13 -10.53
C ASP A 152 -4.62 -18.58 -10.52
N TYR A 153 -3.91 -17.94 -11.47
CA TYR A 153 -3.84 -16.50 -11.63
C TYR A 153 -4.65 -15.96 -12.81
N SER A 154 -5.63 -16.72 -13.31
CA SER A 154 -6.41 -16.35 -14.49
C SER A 154 -7.01 -14.94 -14.45
N GLY A 155 -7.43 -14.47 -13.27
CA GLY A 155 -7.93 -13.10 -13.07
C GLY A 155 -6.88 -11.99 -13.24
N TYR A 156 -5.59 -12.31 -13.30
CA TYR A 156 -4.48 -11.36 -13.43
C TYR A 156 -3.83 -11.36 -14.82
N ILE A 157 -4.27 -12.24 -15.73
CA ILE A 157 -3.67 -12.40 -17.06
C ILE A 157 -3.70 -11.07 -17.82
N GLN A 158 -4.84 -10.38 -17.86
CA GLN A 158 -4.98 -9.11 -18.55
C GLN A 158 -4.08 -8.02 -17.96
N VAL A 159 -3.97 -7.97 -16.65
CA VAL A 159 -3.09 -7.02 -15.95
C VAL A 159 -1.62 -7.30 -16.27
N ALA A 160 -1.22 -8.56 -16.25
CA ALA A 160 0.14 -8.99 -16.57
C ALA A 160 0.49 -8.70 -18.04
N GLN A 161 -0.40 -8.98 -18.98
CA GLN A 161 -0.21 -8.67 -20.40
C GLN A 161 -0.12 -7.17 -20.66
N ASN A 162 -0.97 -6.37 -20.02
CA ASN A 162 -0.92 -4.91 -20.12
C ASN A 162 0.38 -4.34 -19.52
N ALA A 163 0.85 -4.91 -18.41
CA ALA A 163 2.11 -4.50 -17.80
C ALA A 163 3.33 -4.81 -18.69
N LEU A 164 3.33 -5.95 -19.36
CA LEU A 164 4.40 -6.35 -20.29
C LEU A 164 4.39 -5.53 -21.58
N SER A 165 3.21 -5.18 -22.10
CA SER A 165 3.06 -4.44 -23.35
C SER A 165 3.24 -2.93 -23.20
N ASN A 166 2.89 -2.36 -22.07
CA ASN A 166 2.97 -0.93 -21.80
C ASN A 166 4.25 -0.57 -21.05
N ASN A 167 4.88 0.58 -21.42
CA ASN A 167 6.04 1.17 -20.73
C ASN A 167 5.73 1.64 -19.27
N ARG A 168 4.68 1.13 -18.62
CA ARG A 168 4.28 1.45 -17.23
C ARG A 168 5.40 1.21 -16.22
N PHE A 169 6.33 0.29 -16.50
CA PHE A 169 7.55 0.09 -15.72
C PHE A 169 8.40 1.36 -15.51
N LYS A 170 8.37 2.31 -16.46
CA LYS A 170 9.14 3.56 -16.34
C LYS A 170 8.52 4.57 -15.40
N ALA A 171 7.20 4.63 -15.33
CA ALA A 171 6.49 5.63 -14.53
C ALA A 171 6.59 5.32 -13.03
N GLN A 172 6.33 4.08 -12.61
CA GLN A 172 6.42 3.67 -11.20
C GLN A 172 7.83 3.85 -10.60
N LYS A 173 8.89 3.58 -11.37
CA LYS A 173 10.27 3.81 -10.90
C LYS A 173 10.59 5.29 -10.67
N ARG A 174 10.04 6.20 -11.47
CA ARG A 174 10.30 7.64 -11.32
C ARG A 174 9.71 8.21 -10.03
N VAL A 175 8.54 7.74 -9.62
CA VAL A 175 7.89 8.21 -8.39
C VAL A 175 8.64 7.72 -7.15
N VAL A 176 9.05 6.45 -7.14
CA VAL A 176 9.77 5.86 -6.00
C VAL A 176 11.20 6.40 -5.84
N ALA A 177 11.85 6.82 -6.94
CA ALA A 177 13.20 7.40 -6.90
C ALA A 177 13.21 8.87 -6.43
N ASN A 178 12.06 9.55 -6.43
CA ASN A 178 11.93 10.96 -6.08
C ASN A 178 11.17 11.19 -4.76
N SER A 179 10.77 10.11 -4.06
CA SER A 179 10.16 10.12 -2.73
C SER A 179 11.14 9.61 -1.67
#